data_db77989d032a6f972ffcc64c175f91fd
#
_entry.id   db77989d032a6f972ffcc64c175f91fd
#
_cell.length_a   1.000
_cell.length_b   1.000
_cell.length_c   1.000
_cell.angle_alpha   90.00
_cell.angle_beta   90.00
_cell.angle_gamma   90.00
#
_symmetry.space_group_name_H-M   'P 1'
#
loop_
_entity.id
_entity.type
_entity.pdbx_description
1 polymer ?
#
loop_
_entity_poly.entity_id
_entity_poly.type
_entity_poly.pdbx_seq_one_letter_code
_entity_poly.pdbx_strand_id
1 'polypeptide(L)'
;SGSFVVSGSCRARLTAVGADSFVSRLTLEAKQTGSQPQSEMMRSLTSLIKWIGFLVIPLGAVMFIKEYLWLKSPVADAVTSTVGSIVGMIPEGLYLLTSLALVASVIRLANRRTLVHDMGCIETLARVDTLCVDKTGTITEPKMTVDDIVPLQPDRYIADDIRMIMADYVCAMQDDNDTMAALRRYFTGQSMQTAIAAMPFRSAKKYGGVSFHEDETYLLGAPEILLANCPEKEQYLPLAEEWSSKGCRVLLLALYDGKLSDETLNAEILPLALILLSNKIRPE
;
A
#
# COMPACT_ATOMS: atom_id res chain seq x y z
N SER A 1 9.35 -9.28 14.86
CA SER A 1 9.11 -9.72 13.47
C SER A 1 8.13 -8.77 12.80
N GLY A 2 8.20 -8.65 11.45
CA GLY A 2 7.37 -7.72 10.69
C GLY A 2 7.94 -6.31 10.56
N SER A 3 9.13 -6.06 11.08
CA SER A 3 9.92 -4.85 10.83
C SER A 3 11.22 -5.20 10.13
N PHE A 4 11.78 -4.24 9.43
CA PHE A 4 13.06 -4.38 8.73
C PHE A 4 13.97 -3.20 9.09
N VAL A 5 15.28 -3.38 8.89
CA VAL A 5 16.26 -2.33 9.15
C VAL A 5 16.25 -1.38 7.95
N VAL A 6 15.93 -0.11 8.19
CA VAL A 6 15.85 0.93 7.15
C VAL A 6 17.21 1.59 6.94
N SER A 7 18.03 1.65 7.99
CA SER A 7 19.36 2.28 7.96
C SER A 7 20.26 1.68 9.04
N GLY A 8 21.55 1.56 8.75
CA GLY A 8 22.55 0.97 9.63
C GLY A 8 22.50 -0.56 9.68
N SER A 9 23.25 -1.14 10.62
CA SER A 9 23.31 -2.59 10.86
C SER A 9 23.21 -2.91 12.35
N CYS A 10 22.60 -4.05 12.67
CA CYS A 10 22.53 -4.54 14.04
C CYS A 10 22.72 -6.05 14.11
N ARG A 11 23.11 -6.54 15.28
CA ARG A 11 23.07 -7.96 15.61
C ARG A 11 21.86 -8.23 16.46
N ALA A 12 21.01 -9.16 16.03
CA ALA A 12 19.80 -9.53 16.73
C ALA A 12 19.77 -11.03 17.07
N ARG A 13 19.21 -11.36 18.24
CA ARG A 13 18.95 -12.73 18.65
C ARG A 13 17.46 -13.00 18.44
N LEU A 14 17.14 -14.04 17.66
CA LEU A 14 15.77 -14.51 17.50
C LEU A 14 15.28 -15.15 18.80
N THR A 15 14.19 -14.66 19.37
CA THR A 15 13.57 -15.17 20.60
C THR A 15 12.32 -15.98 20.34
N ALA A 16 11.67 -15.78 19.19
CA ALA A 16 10.50 -16.52 18.76
C ALA A 16 10.56 -16.74 17.24
N VAL A 17 10.18 -17.93 16.77
CA VAL A 17 10.22 -18.33 15.36
C VAL A 17 8.93 -19.03 14.95
N GLY A 18 8.64 -19.06 13.66
CA GLY A 18 7.45 -19.74 13.14
C GLY A 18 6.15 -19.20 13.70
N ALA A 19 5.28 -20.06 14.20
CA ALA A 19 3.96 -19.70 14.73
C ALA A 19 4.01 -18.79 15.97
N ASP A 20 5.09 -18.86 16.75
CA ASP A 20 5.26 -18.05 17.96
C ASP A 20 5.75 -16.63 17.66
N SER A 21 6.11 -16.33 16.42
CA SER A 21 6.52 -14.97 16.04
C SER A 21 5.33 -14.00 16.13
N PHE A 22 5.61 -12.75 16.49
CA PHE A 22 4.58 -11.71 16.65
C PHE A 22 3.68 -11.57 15.40
N VAL A 23 4.27 -11.56 14.20
CA VAL A 23 3.50 -11.43 12.95
C VAL A 23 2.61 -12.64 12.70
N SER A 24 3.10 -13.86 12.96
CA SER A 24 2.28 -15.08 12.80
C SER A 24 1.10 -15.09 13.76
N ARG A 25 1.31 -14.69 15.02
CA ARG A 25 0.23 -14.58 16.01
C ARG A 25 -0.80 -13.53 15.60
N LEU A 26 -0.35 -12.33 15.19
CA LEU A 26 -1.23 -11.28 14.69
C LEU A 26 -2.04 -11.74 13.48
N THR A 27 -1.42 -12.45 12.55
CA THR A 27 -2.10 -13.02 11.38
C THR A 27 -3.14 -14.06 11.75
N LEU A 28 -2.84 -14.90 12.74
CA LEU A 28 -3.79 -15.89 13.25
C LEU A 28 -4.98 -15.22 13.96
N GLU A 29 -4.73 -14.22 14.79
CA GLU A 29 -5.77 -13.42 15.43
C GLU A 29 -6.66 -12.71 14.40
N ALA A 30 -6.06 -12.08 13.39
CA ALA A 30 -6.80 -11.44 12.30
C ALA A 30 -7.67 -12.43 11.51
N LYS A 31 -7.18 -13.65 11.26
CA LYS A 31 -7.96 -14.72 10.61
C LYS A 31 -9.10 -15.23 11.48
N GLN A 32 -8.90 -15.32 12.79
CA GLN A 32 -9.95 -15.77 13.72
C GLN A 32 -11.04 -14.70 13.93
N THR A 33 -10.66 -13.43 13.95
CA THR A 33 -11.57 -12.30 14.09
C THR A 33 -12.30 -11.96 12.78
N GLY A 34 -11.74 -12.38 11.66
CA GLY A 34 -12.30 -12.19 10.32
C GLY A 34 -13.44 -13.16 10.02
N SER A 35 -14.55 -13.08 10.77
CA SER A 35 -15.86 -13.51 10.26
C SER A 35 -16.14 -12.68 9.01
N GLN A 36 -15.89 -13.26 7.83
CA GLN A 36 -16.20 -12.60 6.56
C GLN A 36 -17.67 -12.18 6.60
N PRO A 37 -18.01 -10.92 6.42
CA PRO A 37 -19.38 -10.48 6.37
C PRO A 37 -20.04 -11.21 5.19
N GLN A 38 -20.90 -12.19 5.50
CA GLN A 38 -21.68 -12.85 4.46
C GLN A 38 -22.44 -11.77 3.69
N SER A 39 -22.45 -11.86 2.37
CA SER A 39 -23.28 -11.02 1.51
C SER A 39 -24.69 -10.89 2.11
N GLU A 40 -25.18 -9.67 2.31
CA GLU A 40 -26.51 -9.41 2.87
C GLU A 40 -27.61 -10.03 2.02
N MET A 41 -27.42 -10.03 0.70
CA MET A 41 -28.32 -10.66 -0.25
C MET A 41 -28.38 -12.17 -0.05
N MET A 42 -27.22 -12.84 0.06
CA MET A 42 -27.15 -14.30 0.32
C MET A 42 -27.71 -14.65 1.69
N ARG A 43 -27.49 -13.80 2.68
CA ARG A 43 -28.07 -13.95 4.02
C ARG A 43 -29.59 -13.84 3.98
N SER A 44 -30.11 -12.86 3.25
CA SER A 44 -31.56 -12.67 3.07
C SER A 44 -32.19 -13.81 2.32
N LEU A 45 -31.54 -14.29 1.24
CA LEU A 45 -32.01 -15.48 0.50
C LEU A 45 -32.02 -16.74 1.38
N THR A 46 -30.96 -16.96 2.13
CA THR A 46 -30.87 -18.10 3.06
C THR A 46 -31.97 -18.01 4.14
N SER A 47 -32.23 -16.82 4.65
CA SER A 47 -33.31 -16.58 5.61
C SER A 47 -34.69 -16.87 5.00
N LEU A 48 -34.93 -16.39 3.78
CA LEU A 48 -36.16 -16.67 3.03
C LEU A 48 -36.39 -18.17 2.83
N ILE A 49 -35.35 -18.89 2.39
CA ILE A 49 -35.42 -20.35 2.19
C ILE A 49 -35.72 -21.08 3.52
N LYS A 50 -35.11 -20.65 4.62
CA LYS A 50 -35.40 -21.19 5.97
C LYS A 50 -36.85 -20.97 6.35
N TRP A 51 -37.39 -19.78 6.14
CA TRP A 51 -38.79 -19.45 6.41
C TRP A 51 -39.75 -20.26 5.56
N ILE A 52 -39.48 -20.41 4.25
CA ILE A 52 -40.25 -21.24 3.34
C ILE A 52 -40.20 -22.69 3.82
N GLY A 53 -38.99 -23.21 4.15
CA GLY A 53 -38.84 -24.58 4.67
C GLY A 53 -39.64 -24.83 5.96
N PHE A 54 -39.65 -23.88 6.87
CA PHE A 54 -40.46 -23.97 8.10
C PHE A 54 -41.99 -23.99 7.80
N LEU A 55 -42.43 -23.25 6.80
CA LEU A 55 -43.84 -23.17 6.41
C LEU A 55 -44.30 -24.37 5.57
N VAL A 56 -43.40 -24.92 4.76
CA VAL A 56 -43.68 -26.06 3.85
C VAL A 56 -43.90 -27.33 4.61
N ILE A 57 -43.23 -27.56 5.77
CA ILE A 57 -43.36 -28.78 6.58
C ILE A 57 -44.81 -28.96 7.08
N PRO A 58 -45.44 -28.00 7.80
CA PRO A 58 -46.79 -28.14 8.26
C PRO A 58 -47.82 -28.17 7.09
N LEU A 59 -47.57 -27.43 6.02
CA LEU A 59 -48.41 -27.41 4.84
C LEU A 59 -48.39 -28.80 4.15
N GLY A 60 -47.24 -29.41 4.03
CA GLY A 60 -47.09 -30.77 3.49
C GLY A 60 -47.80 -31.82 4.35
N ALA A 61 -47.74 -31.65 5.66
CA ALA A 61 -48.48 -32.55 6.59
C ALA A 61 -50.00 -32.42 6.38
N VAL A 62 -50.51 -31.18 6.24
CA VAL A 62 -51.94 -30.95 5.98
C VAL A 62 -52.35 -31.51 4.63
N MET A 63 -51.54 -31.34 3.57
CA MET A 63 -51.77 -31.93 2.26
C MET A 63 -51.82 -33.44 2.27
N PHE A 64 -50.85 -34.06 2.93
CA PHE A 64 -50.81 -35.52 3.10
C PHE A 64 -52.02 -36.03 3.84
N ILE A 65 -52.42 -35.39 4.95
CA ILE A 65 -53.60 -35.79 5.72
C ILE A 65 -54.87 -35.63 4.88
N LYS A 66 -55.02 -34.59 4.12
CA LYS A 66 -56.13 -34.36 3.21
C LYS A 66 -56.21 -35.49 2.14
N GLU A 67 -55.13 -35.78 1.44
CA GLU A 67 -55.04 -36.82 0.42
C GLU A 67 -55.38 -38.22 1.01
N TYR A 68 -54.77 -38.55 2.15
CA TYR A 68 -54.92 -39.86 2.76
C TYR A 68 -56.30 -40.05 3.44
N LEU A 69 -56.77 -39.10 4.26
CA LEU A 69 -57.98 -39.25 5.07
C LEU A 69 -59.23 -38.82 4.29
N TRP A 70 -59.25 -37.75 3.50
CA TRP A 70 -60.43 -37.27 2.86
C TRP A 70 -60.62 -37.86 1.44
N LEU A 71 -59.56 -37.93 0.65
CA LEU A 71 -59.63 -38.52 -0.69
C LEU A 71 -59.52 -40.05 -0.68
N LYS A 72 -59.09 -40.66 0.46
CA LYS A 72 -58.85 -42.08 0.61
C LYS A 72 -57.91 -42.67 -0.44
N SER A 73 -56.95 -41.87 -0.90
CA SER A 73 -55.95 -42.28 -1.89
C SER A 73 -54.98 -43.28 -1.33
N PRO A 74 -54.42 -44.20 -2.12
CA PRO A 74 -53.33 -45.09 -1.68
C PRO A 74 -52.19 -44.25 -1.14
N VAL A 75 -51.48 -44.79 -0.11
CA VAL A 75 -50.38 -44.08 0.56
C VAL A 75 -49.31 -43.60 -0.40
N ALA A 76 -48.99 -44.44 -1.45
CA ALA A 76 -48.00 -44.09 -2.46
C ALA A 76 -48.41 -42.85 -3.27
N ASP A 77 -49.68 -42.75 -3.67
CA ASP A 77 -50.17 -41.61 -4.42
C ASP A 77 -50.23 -40.34 -3.57
N ALA A 78 -50.68 -40.47 -2.33
CA ALA A 78 -50.70 -39.35 -1.38
C ALA A 78 -49.30 -38.79 -1.09
N VAL A 79 -48.28 -39.68 -0.96
CA VAL A 79 -46.87 -39.28 -0.77
C VAL A 79 -46.36 -38.60 -2.04
N THR A 80 -46.59 -39.18 -3.22
CA THR A 80 -46.09 -38.62 -4.48
C THR A 80 -46.70 -37.26 -4.78
N SER A 81 -48.01 -37.09 -4.59
CA SER A 81 -48.72 -35.81 -4.76
C SER A 81 -48.21 -34.75 -3.80
N THR A 82 -48.02 -35.11 -2.52
CA THR A 82 -47.51 -34.20 -1.48
C THR A 82 -46.09 -33.77 -1.78
N VAL A 83 -45.20 -34.71 -2.09
CA VAL A 83 -43.79 -34.42 -2.41
C VAL A 83 -43.68 -33.53 -3.66
N GLY A 84 -44.44 -33.83 -4.73
CA GLY A 84 -44.46 -33.02 -5.92
C GLY A 84 -44.89 -31.58 -5.65
N SER A 85 -45.92 -31.39 -4.79
CA SER A 85 -46.38 -30.07 -4.41
C SER A 85 -45.35 -29.32 -3.55
N ILE A 86 -44.68 -30.01 -2.62
CA ILE A 86 -43.64 -29.42 -1.78
C ILE A 86 -42.44 -28.96 -2.62
N VAL A 87 -41.95 -29.78 -3.54
CA VAL A 87 -40.84 -29.44 -4.45
C VAL A 87 -41.17 -28.21 -5.28
N GLY A 88 -42.41 -28.08 -5.78
CA GLY A 88 -42.85 -26.90 -6.54
C GLY A 88 -42.94 -25.61 -5.73
N MET A 89 -42.99 -25.69 -4.38
CA MET A 89 -43.01 -24.52 -3.49
C MET A 89 -41.62 -23.97 -3.17
N ILE A 90 -40.56 -24.71 -3.43
CA ILE A 90 -39.19 -24.26 -3.17
C ILE A 90 -38.70 -23.43 -4.36
N PRO A 91 -38.33 -22.15 -4.16
CA PRO A 91 -37.86 -21.28 -5.24
C PRO A 91 -36.39 -21.55 -5.61
N GLU A 92 -36.06 -22.76 -6.06
CA GLU A 92 -34.70 -23.16 -6.43
C GLU A 92 -34.09 -22.26 -7.52
N GLY A 93 -34.94 -21.81 -8.47
CA GLY A 93 -34.50 -20.92 -9.55
C GLY A 93 -33.95 -19.59 -9.09
N LEU A 94 -34.44 -19.05 -7.96
CA LEU A 94 -33.98 -17.80 -7.42
C LEU A 94 -32.51 -17.89 -6.94
N TYR A 95 -32.16 -18.95 -6.21
CA TYR A 95 -30.80 -19.18 -5.75
C TYR A 95 -29.84 -19.43 -6.91
N LEU A 96 -30.27 -20.26 -7.89
CA LEU A 96 -29.47 -20.56 -9.07
C LEU A 96 -29.20 -19.30 -9.91
N LEU A 97 -30.21 -18.51 -10.20
CA LEU A 97 -30.07 -17.28 -10.98
C LEU A 97 -29.17 -16.26 -10.30
N THR A 98 -29.30 -16.10 -8.98
CA THR A 98 -28.43 -15.20 -8.21
C THR A 98 -26.99 -15.68 -8.23
N SER A 99 -26.74 -16.95 -8.03
CA SER A 99 -25.39 -17.53 -8.09
C SER A 99 -24.77 -17.38 -9.48
N LEU A 100 -25.53 -17.62 -10.55
CA LEU A 100 -25.06 -17.43 -11.92
C LEU A 100 -24.74 -15.96 -12.22
N ALA A 101 -25.54 -15.01 -11.74
CA ALA A 101 -25.27 -13.58 -11.91
C ALA A 101 -23.99 -13.15 -11.20
N LEU A 102 -23.74 -13.65 -9.99
CA LEU A 102 -22.50 -13.38 -9.27
C LEU A 102 -21.29 -13.99 -9.98
N VAL A 103 -21.37 -15.24 -10.45
CA VAL A 103 -20.31 -15.89 -11.22
C VAL A 103 -20.01 -15.14 -12.51
N ALA A 104 -21.03 -14.72 -13.26
CA ALA A 104 -20.86 -13.93 -14.48
C ALA A 104 -20.14 -12.59 -14.17
N SER A 105 -20.46 -11.95 -13.04
CA SER A 105 -19.82 -10.72 -12.59
C SER A 105 -18.34 -10.95 -12.21
N VAL A 106 -18.04 -12.06 -11.53
CA VAL A 106 -16.65 -12.48 -11.23
C VAL A 106 -15.84 -12.66 -12.51
N ILE A 107 -16.41 -13.38 -13.50
CA ILE A 107 -15.75 -13.59 -14.81
C ILE A 107 -15.48 -12.26 -15.51
N ARG A 108 -16.45 -11.33 -15.48
CA ARG A 108 -16.28 -9.99 -16.07
C ARG A 108 -15.15 -9.20 -15.41
N LEU A 109 -15.03 -9.25 -14.07
CA LEU A 109 -13.94 -8.62 -13.34
C LEU A 109 -12.59 -9.30 -13.60
N ALA A 110 -12.56 -10.63 -13.66
CA ALA A 110 -11.35 -11.38 -13.99
C ALA A 110 -10.80 -11.00 -15.38
N ASN A 111 -11.68 -10.82 -16.38
CA ASN A 111 -11.30 -10.34 -17.71
C ASN A 111 -10.71 -8.91 -17.69
N ARG A 112 -11.02 -8.12 -16.65
CA ARG A 112 -10.41 -6.82 -16.38
C ARG A 112 -9.18 -6.89 -15.47
N ARG A 113 -8.57 -8.08 -15.32
CA ARG A 113 -7.39 -8.34 -14.46
C ARG A 113 -7.62 -8.03 -12.99
N THR A 114 -8.87 -8.06 -12.52
CA THR A 114 -9.23 -7.87 -11.13
C THR A 114 -9.54 -9.22 -10.50
N LEU A 115 -8.73 -9.62 -9.51
CA LEU A 115 -8.93 -10.85 -8.77
C LEU A 115 -10.01 -10.65 -7.72
N VAL A 116 -11.06 -11.45 -7.79
CA VAL A 116 -12.15 -11.47 -6.80
C VAL A 116 -11.86 -12.59 -5.79
N HIS A 117 -11.74 -12.24 -4.53
CA HIS A 117 -11.42 -13.18 -3.46
C HIS A 117 -12.67 -13.90 -2.92
N ASP A 118 -13.82 -13.23 -2.94
CA ASP A 118 -15.11 -13.75 -2.44
C ASP A 118 -16.26 -13.22 -3.30
N MET A 119 -17.29 -14.05 -3.52
CA MET A 119 -18.49 -13.64 -4.27
C MET A 119 -19.25 -12.50 -3.60
N GLY A 120 -19.23 -12.41 -2.27
CA GLY A 120 -19.85 -11.34 -1.51
C GLY A 120 -19.29 -9.95 -1.82
N CYS A 121 -18.03 -9.87 -2.25
CA CYS A 121 -17.42 -8.58 -2.60
C CYS A 121 -18.06 -7.92 -3.83
N ILE A 122 -18.70 -8.70 -4.73
CA ILE A 122 -19.44 -8.16 -5.88
C ILE A 122 -20.61 -7.32 -5.41
N GLU A 123 -21.35 -7.82 -4.42
CA GLU A 123 -22.47 -7.08 -3.83
C GLU A 123 -21.99 -5.82 -3.10
N THR A 124 -20.93 -5.95 -2.31
CA THR A 124 -20.32 -4.82 -1.62
C THR A 124 -19.84 -3.75 -2.61
N LEU A 125 -19.15 -4.17 -3.67
CA LEU A 125 -18.66 -3.27 -4.70
C LEU A 125 -19.82 -2.52 -5.43
N ALA A 126 -20.94 -3.21 -5.67
CA ALA A 126 -22.11 -2.60 -6.31
C ALA A 126 -22.81 -1.52 -5.43
N ARG A 127 -22.55 -1.52 -4.11
CA ARG A 127 -23.13 -0.58 -3.15
C ARG A 127 -22.16 0.55 -2.74
N VAL A 128 -20.92 0.53 -3.27
CA VAL A 128 -19.94 1.58 -2.96
C VAL A 128 -20.38 2.89 -3.59
N ASP A 129 -20.54 3.90 -2.76
CA ASP A 129 -20.84 5.29 -3.14
C ASP A 129 -19.65 6.22 -2.89
N THR A 130 -18.73 5.81 -2.02
CA THR A 130 -17.56 6.59 -1.63
C THR A 130 -16.32 5.73 -1.72
N LEU A 131 -15.33 6.16 -2.52
CA LEU A 131 -14.06 5.47 -2.72
C LEU A 131 -12.92 6.24 -2.04
N CYS A 132 -12.32 5.66 -1.01
CA CYS A 132 -11.11 6.18 -0.38
C CYS A 132 -9.91 5.35 -0.84
N VAL A 133 -8.96 6.00 -1.50
CA VAL A 133 -7.75 5.34 -2.00
C VAL A 133 -6.49 5.95 -1.40
N ASP A 134 -5.51 5.12 -1.10
CA ASP A 134 -4.18 5.59 -0.76
C ASP A 134 -3.46 6.09 -2.04
N LYS A 135 -2.63 7.12 -1.87
CA LYS A 135 -1.87 7.71 -2.97
C LYS A 135 -0.77 6.76 -3.44
N THR A 136 0.09 6.35 -2.50
CA THR A 136 1.34 5.66 -2.80
C THR A 136 1.13 4.18 -3.11
N GLY A 137 1.52 3.75 -4.30
CA GLY A 137 1.37 2.35 -4.74
C GLY A 137 -0.04 1.99 -5.23
N THR A 138 -1.05 2.87 -5.04
CA THR A 138 -2.42 2.71 -5.57
C THR A 138 -2.63 3.60 -6.80
N ILE A 139 -2.65 4.91 -6.63
CA ILE A 139 -2.75 5.88 -7.74
C ILE A 139 -1.40 6.04 -8.43
N THR A 140 -0.32 5.99 -7.66
CA THR A 140 1.04 6.10 -8.17
C THR A 140 1.73 4.74 -8.24
N GLU A 141 2.80 4.67 -9.01
CA GLU A 141 3.73 3.56 -8.95
C GLU A 141 4.37 3.47 -7.55
N PRO A 142 4.68 2.27 -7.05
CA PRO A 142 5.34 2.11 -5.74
C PRO A 142 6.80 2.58 -5.76
N LYS A 143 7.33 2.91 -6.93
CA LYS A 143 8.73 3.32 -7.12
C LYS A 143 8.83 4.82 -7.25
N MET A 144 9.70 5.41 -6.43
CA MET A 144 10.09 6.82 -6.54
C MET A 144 11.10 6.99 -7.68
N THR A 145 11.05 8.11 -8.40
CA THR A 145 12.01 8.49 -9.45
C THR A 145 12.53 9.90 -9.19
N VAL A 146 13.76 10.15 -9.60
CA VAL A 146 14.27 11.54 -9.69
C VAL A 146 13.74 12.12 -10.99
N ASP A 147 13.07 13.26 -10.89
CA ASP A 147 12.47 13.94 -12.04
C ASP A 147 13.41 15.00 -12.58
N ASP A 148 14.02 15.82 -11.70
CA ASP A 148 14.88 16.90 -12.13
C ASP A 148 15.89 17.29 -11.04
N ILE A 149 16.92 18.05 -11.46
CA ILE A 149 17.94 18.67 -10.62
C ILE A 149 17.92 20.16 -10.88
N VAL A 150 17.69 20.96 -9.86
CA VAL A 150 17.67 22.41 -9.94
C VAL A 150 18.92 22.99 -9.26
N PRO A 151 19.98 23.34 -10.00
CA PRO A 151 21.16 23.99 -9.43
C PRO A 151 20.77 25.35 -8.81
N LEU A 152 21.24 25.60 -7.59
CA LEU A 152 20.98 26.86 -6.89
C LEU A 152 22.08 27.91 -7.11
N GLN A 153 23.25 27.46 -7.53
CA GLN A 153 24.40 28.31 -7.85
C GLN A 153 24.97 27.93 -9.22
N PRO A 154 24.25 28.20 -10.32
CA PRO A 154 24.63 27.76 -11.66
C PRO A 154 25.95 28.36 -12.19
N ASP A 155 26.36 29.53 -11.67
CA ASP A 155 27.61 30.15 -11.99
C ASP A 155 28.84 29.43 -11.42
N ARG A 156 28.65 28.62 -10.37
CA ARG A 156 29.71 27.92 -9.65
C ARG A 156 29.65 26.40 -9.82
N TYR A 157 28.45 25.85 -9.88
CA TYR A 157 28.17 24.41 -10.00
C TYR A 157 27.17 24.17 -11.12
N ILE A 158 27.61 23.59 -12.20
CA ILE A 158 26.73 23.18 -13.30
C ILE A 158 26.05 21.83 -12.98
N ALA A 159 25.04 21.48 -13.73
CA ALA A 159 24.27 20.24 -13.50
C ALA A 159 25.14 18.98 -13.53
N ASP A 160 26.20 18.95 -14.32
CA ASP A 160 27.10 17.81 -14.42
C ASP A 160 28.01 17.68 -13.18
N ASP A 161 28.43 18.80 -12.56
CA ASP A 161 29.15 18.77 -11.28
C ASP A 161 28.26 18.19 -10.19
N ILE A 162 27.00 18.61 -10.12
CA ILE A 162 26.01 18.08 -9.18
C ILE A 162 25.79 16.57 -9.38
N ARG A 163 25.76 16.10 -10.64
CA ARG A 163 25.65 14.68 -10.94
C ARG A 163 26.86 13.87 -10.46
N MET A 164 28.07 14.40 -10.63
CA MET A 164 29.28 13.73 -10.13
C MET A 164 29.29 13.67 -8.61
N ILE A 165 29.02 14.77 -7.92
CA ILE A 165 28.93 14.82 -6.46
C ILE A 165 27.88 13.83 -5.95
N MET A 166 26.72 13.79 -6.58
CA MET A 166 25.65 12.86 -6.19
C MET A 166 26.00 11.40 -6.48
N ALA A 167 26.73 11.10 -7.55
CA ALA A 167 27.20 9.75 -7.82
C ALA A 167 28.17 9.27 -6.73
N ASP A 168 29.12 10.08 -6.32
CA ASP A 168 30.04 9.80 -5.22
C ASP A 168 29.27 9.64 -3.90
N TYR A 169 28.31 10.54 -3.62
CA TYR A 169 27.47 10.52 -2.42
C TYR A 169 26.68 9.20 -2.32
N VAL A 170 25.96 8.80 -3.37
CA VAL A 170 25.12 7.58 -3.33
C VAL A 170 25.93 6.29 -3.27
N CYS A 171 27.15 6.29 -3.80
CA CYS A 171 28.09 5.18 -3.68
C CYS A 171 28.61 5.01 -2.25
N ALA A 172 28.84 6.11 -1.55
CA ALA A 172 29.34 6.11 -0.18
C ALA A 172 28.26 5.75 0.86
N MET A 173 27.00 6.00 0.56
CA MET A 173 25.90 5.73 1.47
C MET A 173 25.44 4.28 1.45
N GLN A 174 25.15 3.71 2.63
CA GLN A 174 24.66 2.34 2.80
C GLN A 174 23.16 2.24 3.05
N ASP A 175 22.46 3.37 3.01
CA ASP A 175 21.00 3.41 3.23
C ASP A 175 20.25 2.59 2.18
N ASP A 176 19.29 1.78 2.63
CA ASP A 176 18.43 0.96 1.77
C ASP A 176 16.97 1.38 1.96
N ASN A 177 16.65 2.57 1.45
CA ASN A 177 15.30 3.10 1.41
C ASN A 177 14.92 3.53 -0.01
N ASP A 178 13.61 3.72 -0.26
CA ASP A 178 13.08 4.04 -1.59
C ASP A 178 13.70 5.30 -2.21
N THR A 179 14.00 6.29 -1.39
CA THR A 179 14.66 7.54 -1.82
C THR A 179 16.07 7.25 -2.32
N MET A 180 16.87 6.55 -1.52
CA MET A 180 18.24 6.21 -1.89
C MET A 180 18.28 5.26 -3.10
N ALA A 181 17.33 4.34 -3.18
CA ALA A 181 17.17 3.46 -4.35
C ALA A 181 16.83 4.24 -5.62
N ALA A 182 16.05 5.32 -5.52
CA ALA A 182 15.76 6.22 -6.63
C ALA A 182 17.00 7.02 -7.04
N LEU A 183 17.72 7.57 -6.07
CA LEU A 183 18.95 8.32 -6.30
C LEU A 183 20.03 7.44 -6.98
N ARG A 184 20.27 6.22 -6.49
CA ARG A 184 21.24 5.27 -7.10
C ARG A 184 20.87 4.89 -8.53
N ARG A 185 19.59 4.81 -8.87
CA ARG A 185 19.14 4.53 -10.25
C ARG A 185 19.36 5.70 -11.20
N TYR A 186 19.28 6.91 -10.70
CA TYR A 186 19.43 8.12 -11.51
C TYR A 186 20.89 8.54 -11.63
N PHE A 187 21.62 8.59 -10.51
CA PHE A 187 23.03 8.96 -10.45
C PHE A 187 23.91 7.73 -10.63
N THR A 188 23.96 7.22 -11.86
CA THR A 188 24.79 6.09 -12.25
C THR A 188 26.17 6.60 -12.69
N GLY A 189 27.17 6.45 -11.84
CA GLY A 189 28.56 6.81 -12.14
C GLY A 189 29.52 5.90 -11.36
N GLN A 190 30.77 5.83 -11.82
CA GLN A 190 31.83 5.26 -10.98
C GLN A 190 32.22 6.32 -9.96
N SER A 191 32.24 5.92 -8.69
CA SER A 191 32.73 6.83 -7.64
C SER A 191 34.18 7.19 -7.92
N MET A 192 34.44 8.49 -7.97
CA MET A 192 35.80 9.02 -8.15
C MET A 192 36.50 9.29 -6.82
N GLN A 193 35.74 9.38 -5.73
CA GLN A 193 36.24 9.75 -4.42
C GLN A 193 35.96 8.65 -3.38
N THR A 194 36.86 8.49 -2.45
CA THR A 194 36.67 7.56 -1.31
C THR A 194 36.18 8.35 -0.10
N ALA A 195 35.03 7.97 0.45
CA ALA A 195 34.48 8.62 1.63
C ALA A 195 35.34 8.35 2.86
N ILE A 196 35.69 9.40 3.60
CA ILE A 196 36.37 9.34 4.89
C ILE A 196 35.36 9.04 6.00
N ALA A 197 34.16 9.65 5.92
CA ALA A 197 33.07 9.44 6.88
C ALA A 197 31.72 9.50 6.16
N ALA A 198 30.79 8.68 6.62
CA ALA A 198 29.40 8.71 6.14
C ALA A 198 28.45 8.63 7.32
N MET A 199 27.46 9.52 7.35
CA MET A 199 26.39 9.53 8.32
C MET A 199 25.08 9.18 7.61
N PRO A 200 24.48 8.02 7.92
CA PRO A 200 23.22 7.59 7.33
C PRO A 200 22.10 8.60 7.60
N PHE A 201 21.09 8.62 6.71
CA PHE A 201 19.90 9.44 6.93
C PHE A 201 19.21 9.05 8.24
N ARG A 202 18.92 10.06 9.07
CA ARG A 202 18.17 9.89 10.32
C ARG A 202 16.86 10.67 10.27
N SER A 203 15.75 9.98 10.46
CA SER A 203 14.43 10.62 10.46
C SER A 203 14.27 11.73 11.49
N ALA A 204 14.99 11.62 12.63
CA ALA A 204 15.00 12.66 13.66
C ALA A 204 15.74 13.93 13.22
N LYS A 205 16.79 13.80 12.39
CA LYS A 205 17.60 14.91 11.88
C LYS A 205 17.13 15.38 10.50
N LYS A 206 16.43 14.53 9.77
CA LYS A 206 15.95 14.73 8.38
C LYS A 206 17.06 15.00 7.34
N TYR A 207 18.29 14.63 7.64
CA TYR A 207 19.41 14.67 6.71
C TYR A 207 20.40 13.52 6.96
N GLY A 208 21.24 13.24 5.95
CA GLY A 208 22.42 12.42 6.01
C GLY A 208 23.59 13.16 5.39
N GLY A 209 24.82 12.64 5.51
CA GLY A 209 25.99 13.33 4.97
C GLY A 209 27.16 12.41 4.68
N VAL A 210 28.07 12.85 3.81
CA VAL A 210 29.30 12.18 3.45
C VAL A 210 30.45 13.18 3.41
N SER A 211 31.58 12.86 4.02
CA SER A 211 32.83 13.61 3.91
C SER A 211 33.81 12.86 3.03
N PHE A 212 34.32 13.51 1.98
CA PHE A 212 35.34 12.96 1.10
C PHE A 212 36.75 13.49 1.47
N HIS A 213 36.84 14.73 1.91
CA HIS A 213 38.04 15.37 2.41
C HIS A 213 37.74 16.04 3.78
N GLU A 214 38.78 16.50 4.49
CA GLU A 214 38.60 17.12 5.82
C GLU A 214 37.69 18.36 5.78
N ASP A 215 37.71 19.09 4.66
CA ASP A 215 36.96 20.33 4.48
C ASP A 215 35.83 20.19 3.40
N GLU A 216 35.51 18.97 2.98
CA GLU A 216 34.53 18.70 1.92
C GLU A 216 33.46 17.70 2.40
N THR A 217 32.45 18.25 3.03
CA THR A 217 31.33 17.46 3.56
C THR A 217 30.04 17.82 2.82
N TYR A 218 29.42 16.83 2.21
CA TYR A 218 28.12 17.00 1.54
C TYR A 218 27.00 16.49 2.41
N LEU A 219 25.95 17.31 2.54
CA LEU A 219 24.71 16.97 3.24
C LEU A 219 23.58 16.82 2.23
N LEU A 220 22.73 15.83 2.41
CA LEU A 220 21.51 15.64 1.65
C LEU A 220 20.35 15.46 2.61
N GLY A 221 19.32 16.31 2.50
CA GLY A 221 18.20 16.25 3.42
C GLY A 221 17.07 17.22 3.13
N ALA A 222 16.22 17.41 4.13
CA ALA A 222 15.06 18.29 4.02
C ALA A 222 15.50 19.77 3.94
N PRO A 223 15.01 20.54 2.94
CA PRO A 223 15.40 21.93 2.75
C PRO A 223 15.15 22.80 4.00
N GLU A 224 14.03 22.60 4.68
CA GLU A 224 13.65 23.34 5.88
C GLU A 224 14.63 23.18 7.04
N ILE A 225 15.35 22.07 7.09
CA ILE A 225 16.35 21.79 8.13
C ILE A 225 17.72 22.32 7.72
N LEU A 226 18.16 22.04 6.50
CA LEU A 226 19.50 22.45 6.05
C LEU A 226 19.59 23.96 5.82
N LEU A 227 18.50 24.62 5.40
CA LEU A 227 18.45 26.06 5.25
C LEU A 227 18.16 26.83 6.53
N ALA A 228 17.96 26.16 7.67
CA ALA A 228 17.57 26.83 8.92
C ALA A 228 18.54 27.93 9.34
N ASN A 229 19.85 27.70 9.12
CA ASN A 229 20.94 28.62 9.48
C ASN A 229 21.63 29.22 8.24
N CYS A 230 21.03 29.09 7.05
CA CYS A 230 21.61 29.65 5.82
C CYS A 230 21.14 31.09 5.62
N PRO A 231 22.05 32.04 5.28
CA PRO A 231 21.69 33.42 4.99
C PRO A 231 20.69 33.55 3.82
N GLU A 232 20.81 32.68 2.80
CA GLU A 232 19.95 32.69 1.61
C GLU A 232 18.65 31.87 1.78
N LYS A 233 18.27 31.55 3.01
CA LYS A 233 17.05 30.80 3.32
C LYS A 233 15.80 31.40 2.67
N GLU A 234 15.66 32.73 2.75
CA GLU A 234 14.50 33.45 2.20
C GLU A 234 14.40 33.34 0.67
N GLN A 235 15.51 33.10 0.00
CA GLN A 235 15.57 32.90 -1.44
C GLN A 235 15.23 31.46 -1.85
N TYR A 236 15.78 30.45 -1.17
CA TYR A 236 15.72 29.05 -1.62
C TYR A 236 14.57 28.26 -1.02
N LEU A 237 14.10 28.62 0.19
CA LEU A 237 13.01 27.90 0.84
C LEU A 237 11.69 28.03 0.05
N PRO A 238 11.27 29.23 -0.44
CA PRO A 238 10.07 29.34 -1.25
C PRO A 238 10.12 28.50 -2.54
N LEU A 239 11.31 28.40 -3.17
CA LEU A 239 11.50 27.58 -4.35
C LEU A 239 11.29 26.09 -4.04
N ALA A 240 11.80 25.60 -2.91
CA ALA A 240 11.58 24.22 -2.46
C ALA A 240 10.11 23.96 -2.12
N GLU A 241 9.43 24.94 -1.49
CA GLU A 241 7.99 24.86 -1.17
C GLU A 241 7.12 24.84 -2.43
N GLU A 242 7.47 25.60 -3.46
CA GLU A 242 6.78 25.58 -4.75
C GLU A 242 6.79 24.18 -5.37
N TRP A 243 7.94 23.53 -5.44
CA TRP A 243 8.05 22.17 -5.96
C TRP A 243 7.34 21.16 -5.07
N SER A 244 7.41 21.34 -3.76
CA SER A 244 6.70 20.49 -2.81
C SER A 244 5.18 20.57 -2.97
N SER A 245 4.65 21.80 -3.26
CA SER A 245 3.22 22.01 -3.52
C SER A 245 2.73 21.33 -4.80
N LYS A 246 3.63 21.12 -5.77
CA LYS A 246 3.37 20.35 -7.00
C LYS A 246 3.38 18.82 -6.77
N GLY A 247 3.60 18.37 -5.53
CA GLY A 247 3.59 16.97 -5.14
C GLY A 247 4.94 16.25 -5.24
N CYS A 248 6.02 17.00 -5.51
CA CYS A 248 7.39 16.47 -5.50
C CYS A 248 7.92 16.37 -4.07
N ARG A 249 8.70 15.32 -3.80
CA ARG A 249 9.60 15.30 -2.65
C ARG A 249 10.86 16.06 -3.03
N VAL A 250 11.18 17.11 -2.29
CA VAL A 250 12.36 17.95 -2.52
C VAL A 250 13.44 17.60 -1.52
N LEU A 251 14.64 17.31 -1.99
CA LEU A 251 15.84 17.18 -1.18
C LEU A 251 16.83 18.28 -1.55
N LEU A 252 17.48 18.85 -0.54
CA LEU A 252 18.55 19.82 -0.74
C LEU A 252 19.90 19.09 -0.62
N LEU A 253 20.74 19.22 -1.65
CA LEU A 253 22.16 18.94 -1.59
C LEU A 253 22.89 20.23 -1.19
N ALA A 254 23.74 20.14 -0.18
CA ALA A 254 24.50 21.27 0.32
C ALA A 254 25.93 20.87 0.70
N LEU A 255 26.87 21.78 0.52
CA LEU A 255 28.21 21.69 1.07
C LEU A 255 28.22 22.26 2.48
N TYR A 256 28.84 21.58 3.40
CA TYR A 256 28.94 21.92 4.82
C TYR A 256 30.40 22.14 5.21
N ASP A 257 30.71 23.33 5.68
CA ASP A 257 32.07 23.69 6.14
C ASP A 257 32.30 23.23 7.59
N GLY A 258 32.17 21.91 7.79
CA GLY A 258 32.34 21.30 9.12
C GLY A 258 32.45 19.80 9.08
N LYS A 259 32.79 19.22 10.23
CA LYS A 259 32.92 17.76 10.36
C LYS A 259 31.55 17.11 10.58
N LEU A 260 31.35 15.95 9.95
CA LEU A 260 30.19 15.10 10.27
C LEU A 260 30.25 14.67 11.74
N SER A 261 29.31 15.13 12.55
CA SER A 261 29.15 14.74 13.94
C SER A 261 27.72 14.40 14.24
N ASP A 262 27.46 13.75 15.38
CA ASP A 262 26.10 13.51 15.86
C ASP A 262 25.44 14.76 16.47
N GLU A 263 26.17 15.82 16.61
CA GLU A 263 25.71 17.10 17.15
C GLU A 263 24.98 17.94 16.09
N THR A 264 24.52 19.12 16.48
CA THR A 264 23.84 20.08 15.61
C THR A 264 24.81 20.68 14.58
N LEU A 265 24.31 21.02 13.39
CA LEU A 265 25.08 21.71 12.35
C LEU A 265 25.41 23.12 12.80
N ASN A 266 26.68 23.39 13.11
CA ASN A 266 27.15 24.68 13.68
C ASN A 266 27.98 25.51 12.70
N ALA A 267 28.34 24.96 11.54
CA ALA A 267 29.14 25.65 10.51
C ALA A 267 28.25 26.11 9.35
N GLU A 268 28.85 26.85 8.43
CA GLU A 268 28.17 27.40 7.26
C GLU A 268 27.71 26.29 6.32
N ILE A 269 26.52 26.45 5.76
CA ILE A 269 25.92 25.53 4.78
C ILE A 269 25.76 26.29 3.47
N LEU A 270 26.39 25.80 2.42
CA LEU A 270 26.27 26.32 1.07
C LEU A 270 25.29 25.45 0.26
N PRO A 271 24.08 25.93 -0.07
CA PRO A 271 23.13 25.21 -0.88
C PRO A 271 23.64 25.03 -2.32
N LEU A 272 23.66 23.80 -2.84
CA LEU A 272 24.15 23.49 -4.18
C LEU A 272 23.02 23.24 -5.17
N ALA A 273 22.09 22.35 -4.84
CA ALA A 273 21.00 21.99 -5.73
C ALA A 273 19.79 21.42 -4.98
N LEU A 274 18.61 21.59 -5.57
CA LEU A 274 17.42 20.82 -5.19
C LEU A 274 17.32 19.59 -6.08
N ILE A 275 17.11 18.44 -5.46
CA ILE A 275 16.84 17.15 -6.12
C ILE A 275 15.36 16.89 -5.99
N LEU A 276 14.66 16.83 -7.13
CA LEU A 276 13.21 16.65 -7.19
C LEU A 276 12.89 15.19 -7.43
N LEU A 277 12.08 14.60 -6.54
CA LEU A 277 11.65 13.21 -6.66
C LEU A 277 10.12 13.14 -6.66
N SER A 278 9.56 12.24 -7.46
CA SER A 278 8.13 11.95 -7.43
C SER A 278 7.84 10.47 -7.59
N ASN A 279 6.60 10.12 -7.29
CA ASN A 279 6.03 8.84 -7.66
C ASN A 279 5.17 9.05 -8.90
N LYS A 280 5.52 8.43 -10.02
CA LYS A 280 4.74 8.55 -11.27
C LYS A 280 3.32 8.02 -11.07
N ILE A 281 2.34 8.73 -11.62
CA ILE A 281 0.97 8.25 -11.69
C ILE A 281 0.96 7.04 -12.63
N ARG A 282 0.26 5.99 -12.25
CA ARG A 282 0.12 4.80 -13.10
C ARG A 282 -0.58 5.20 -14.41
N PRO A 283 -0.06 4.80 -15.58
CA PRO A 283 -0.82 4.93 -16.81
C PRO A 283 -2.09 4.08 -16.71
N GLU A 284 -3.21 4.61 -17.21
CA GLU A 284 -4.50 3.91 -17.24
C GLU A 284 -4.45 2.56 -17.99
#